data_e14085cbb9a5e3657cc0b72eb6447389
#
_entry.id   e14085cbb9a5e3657cc0b72eb6447389
#
_cell.length_a   1.000
_cell.length_b   1.000
_cell.length_c   1.000
_cell.angle_alpha   90.00
_cell.angle_beta   90.00
_cell.angle_gamma   90.00
#
_symmetry.space_group_name_H-M   'P 1'
#
loop_
_entity.id
_entity.type
_entity.pdbx_description
1 polymer ?
#
loop_
_entity_poly.entity_id
_entity_poly.type
_entity_poly.pdbx_seq_one_letter_code
_entity_poly.pdbx_strand_id
1 'polypeptide(L)'
;MDWAALGGHLDVLQWLDANRNDGCSPEAVNGAAEAGHFQILLWLNSHYSAQWTSQAMDYAAQGGQLEIVKWMHDNRTKVANTTAAMNSAAESGHLDVVKWLHGNRTEGTTSAMNNAAANGHLDVVKWLQVNRSEGCTTRAMDLAAGGGHLEMVRWLPSNRAEGCTTEAVDGAASERHLDVVKFLYVNRTEGWTT
;
A
#
# COMPACT_ATOMS: atom_id res chain seq x y z
N MET A 1 14.53 -14.04 16.61
CA MET A 1 15.09 -12.73 16.19
C MET A 1 14.05 -11.89 15.44
N ASP A 2 13.27 -12.48 14.56
CA ASP A 2 12.32 -11.75 13.69
C ASP A 2 11.28 -10.94 14.49
N TRP A 3 10.69 -11.53 15.54
CA TRP A 3 9.77 -10.81 16.43
C TRP A 3 10.43 -9.67 17.21
N ALA A 4 11.71 -9.80 17.57
CA ALA A 4 12.45 -8.71 18.24
C ALA A 4 12.70 -7.56 17.25
N ALA A 5 12.97 -7.88 15.99
CA ALA A 5 13.13 -6.88 14.93
C ALA A 5 11.83 -6.15 14.62
N LEU A 6 10.72 -6.89 14.47
CA LEU A 6 9.37 -6.30 14.28
C LEU A 6 8.95 -5.43 15.47
N GLY A 7 9.28 -5.85 16.70
CA GLY A 7 8.92 -5.13 17.92
C GLY A 7 9.83 -3.94 18.28
N GLY A 8 10.88 -3.68 17.50
CA GLY A 8 11.79 -2.56 17.77
C GLY A 8 12.82 -2.80 18.88
N HIS A 9 13.02 -4.04 19.29
CA HIS A 9 13.87 -4.40 20.44
C HIS A 9 15.30 -4.72 20.01
N LEU A 10 16.10 -3.68 19.72
CA LEU A 10 17.47 -3.83 19.25
C LEU A 10 18.39 -4.51 20.26
N ASP A 11 18.24 -4.21 21.53
CA ASP A 11 18.99 -4.85 22.62
C ASP A 11 18.73 -6.36 22.73
N VAL A 12 17.45 -6.75 22.62
CA VAL A 12 17.06 -8.17 22.58
C VAL A 12 17.61 -8.85 21.33
N LEU A 13 17.53 -8.17 20.18
CA LEU A 13 18.07 -8.68 18.91
C LEU A 13 19.56 -8.96 19.00
N GLN A 14 20.33 -8.00 19.54
CA GLN A 14 21.78 -8.12 19.75
C GLN A 14 22.14 -9.22 20.74
N TRP A 15 21.37 -9.34 21.83
CA TRP A 15 21.58 -10.42 22.79
C TRP A 15 21.31 -11.80 22.17
N LEU A 16 20.24 -11.94 21.40
CA LEU A 16 19.91 -13.20 20.71
C LEU A 16 20.98 -13.58 19.68
N ASP A 17 21.51 -12.61 18.94
CA ASP A 17 22.58 -12.83 17.98
C ASP A 17 23.86 -13.36 18.64
N ALA A 18 24.22 -12.81 19.79
CA ALA A 18 25.40 -13.20 20.55
C ALA A 18 25.27 -14.56 21.25
N ASN A 19 24.05 -15.05 21.51
CA ASN A 19 23.79 -16.24 22.33
C ASN A 19 23.11 -17.39 21.58
N ARG A 20 22.74 -17.18 20.30
CA ARG A 20 22.08 -18.19 19.44
C ARG A 20 22.76 -18.23 18.08
N ASN A 21 22.65 -19.37 17.39
CA ASN A 21 23.27 -19.58 16.08
C ASN A 21 22.24 -19.70 14.93
N ASP A 22 20.95 -19.55 15.20
CA ASP A 22 19.87 -19.71 14.22
C ASP A 22 19.67 -18.48 13.31
N GLY A 23 20.24 -17.33 13.68
CA GLY A 23 20.18 -16.11 12.89
C GLY A 23 18.77 -15.50 12.80
N CYS A 24 18.53 -14.74 11.76
CA CYS A 24 17.21 -14.18 11.42
C CYS A 24 16.79 -14.57 10.01
N SER A 25 15.49 -14.51 9.74
CA SER A 25 14.91 -14.69 8.42
C SER A 25 14.70 -13.35 7.71
N PRO A 26 14.30 -13.29 6.43
CA PRO A 26 13.91 -12.06 5.75
C PRO A 26 12.78 -11.30 6.45
N GLU A 27 11.94 -11.97 7.24
CA GLU A 27 10.86 -11.36 8.00
C GLU A 27 11.37 -10.38 9.07
N ALA A 28 12.58 -10.56 9.60
CA ALA A 28 13.21 -9.57 10.48
C ALA A 28 13.40 -8.22 9.77
N VAL A 29 13.87 -8.27 8.52
CA VAL A 29 14.05 -7.07 7.70
C VAL A 29 12.70 -6.47 7.29
N ASN A 30 11.78 -7.30 6.81
CA ASN A 30 10.45 -6.89 6.38
C ASN A 30 9.67 -6.24 7.52
N GLY A 31 9.60 -6.89 8.69
CA GLY A 31 8.90 -6.37 9.86
C GLY A 31 9.51 -5.09 10.41
N ALA A 32 10.84 -5.02 10.53
CA ALA A 32 11.51 -3.80 10.94
C ALA A 32 11.30 -2.64 9.95
N ALA A 33 11.21 -2.95 8.65
CA ALA A 33 10.96 -1.96 7.60
C ALA A 33 9.53 -1.40 7.69
N GLU A 34 8.53 -2.27 7.83
CA GLU A 34 7.13 -1.88 8.00
C GLU A 34 6.90 -1.05 9.25
N ALA A 35 7.47 -1.51 10.38
CA ALA A 35 7.31 -0.85 11.68
C ALA A 35 8.16 0.41 11.86
N GLY A 36 9.07 0.74 10.93
CA GLY A 36 9.88 1.96 11.00
C GLY A 36 11.11 1.87 11.88
N HIS A 37 11.59 0.68 12.20
CA HIS A 37 12.73 0.48 13.10
C HIS A 37 14.08 0.64 12.39
N PHE A 38 14.40 1.87 11.99
CA PHE A 38 15.53 2.19 11.15
C PHE A 38 16.86 1.73 11.74
N GLN A 39 17.07 1.89 13.05
CA GLN A 39 18.32 1.44 13.72
C GLN A 39 18.51 -0.09 13.63
N ILE A 40 17.41 -0.85 13.74
CA ILE A 40 17.44 -2.31 13.55
C ILE A 40 17.79 -2.65 12.11
N LEU A 41 17.23 -1.93 11.13
CA LEU A 41 17.57 -2.12 9.72
C LEU A 41 19.05 -1.87 9.44
N LEU A 42 19.64 -0.81 10.01
CA LEU A 42 21.07 -0.54 9.90
C LEU A 42 21.91 -1.67 10.52
N TRP A 43 21.48 -2.17 11.68
CA TRP A 43 22.15 -3.29 12.33
C TRP A 43 22.02 -4.57 11.50
N LEU A 44 20.84 -4.92 11.02
CA LEU A 44 20.60 -6.08 10.13
C LEU A 44 21.39 -5.95 8.82
N ASN A 45 21.52 -4.76 8.28
CA ASN A 45 22.31 -4.50 7.09
C ASN A 45 23.79 -4.86 7.26
N SER A 46 24.36 -4.63 8.44
CA SER A 46 25.76 -4.93 8.73
C SER A 46 26.02 -6.38 9.08
N HIS A 47 25.05 -7.10 9.67
CA HIS A 47 25.21 -8.47 10.16
C HIS A 47 24.55 -9.52 9.25
N TYR A 48 23.43 -9.17 8.60
CA TYR A 48 22.57 -10.09 7.86
C TYR A 48 22.23 -9.58 6.45
N SER A 49 23.23 -9.13 5.71
CA SER A 49 23.03 -8.51 4.38
C SER A 49 22.34 -9.42 3.34
N ALA A 50 22.43 -10.75 3.50
CA ALA A 50 21.82 -11.74 2.61
C ALA A 50 20.30 -11.88 2.82
N GLN A 51 19.74 -11.40 3.92
CA GLN A 51 18.31 -11.50 4.24
C GLN A 51 17.44 -10.39 3.57
N TRP A 52 18.06 -9.50 2.84
CA TRP A 52 17.35 -8.43 2.15
C TRP A 52 16.69 -8.93 0.87
N THR A 53 15.39 -8.66 0.73
CA THR A 53 14.58 -8.99 -0.45
C THR A 53 13.91 -7.73 -1.02
N SER A 54 13.35 -7.82 -2.22
CA SER A 54 12.56 -6.72 -2.80
C SER A 54 11.35 -6.34 -1.94
N GLN A 55 10.81 -7.30 -1.19
CA GLN A 55 9.67 -7.10 -0.31
C GLN A 55 9.93 -6.09 0.82
N ALA A 56 11.19 -5.95 1.27
CA ALA A 56 11.51 -5.01 2.34
C ALA A 56 11.11 -3.55 2.00
N MET A 57 11.25 -3.14 0.74
CA MET A 57 10.81 -1.82 0.30
C MET A 57 9.28 -1.74 0.22
N ASP A 58 8.61 -2.81 -0.20
CA ASP A 58 7.15 -2.87 -0.27
C ASP A 58 6.55 -2.72 1.13
N TYR A 59 7.11 -3.41 2.13
CA TYR A 59 6.73 -3.31 3.54
C TYR A 59 7.04 -1.93 4.14
N ALA A 60 8.22 -1.33 3.84
CA ALA A 60 8.51 0.03 4.25
C ALA A 60 7.50 1.03 3.66
N ALA A 61 7.12 0.84 2.41
CA ALA A 61 6.13 1.66 1.73
C ALA A 61 4.71 1.46 2.31
N GLN A 62 4.36 0.22 2.64
CA GLN A 62 3.12 -0.14 3.32
C GLN A 62 3.01 0.50 4.72
N GLY A 63 4.12 0.52 5.48
CA GLY A 63 4.20 1.16 6.78
C GLY A 63 4.36 2.69 6.75
N GLY A 64 4.44 3.31 5.55
CA GLY A 64 4.61 4.76 5.40
C GLY A 64 6.00 5.28 5.78
N GLN A 65 7.00 4.43 5.79
CA GLN A 65 8.34 4.74 6.32
C GLN A 65 9.21 5.42 5.26
N LEU A 66 8.90 6.67 4.94
CA LEU A 66 9.54 7.43 3.84
C LEU A 66 11.06 7.46 3.93
N GLU A 67 11.62 7.68 5.12
CA GLU A 67 13.07 7.73 5.30
C GLU A 67 13.75 6.38 5.05
N ILE A 68 13.09 5.29 5.42
CA ILE A 68 13.55 3.92 5.14
C ILE A 68 13.47 3.64 3.64
N VAL A 69 12.38 4.03 2.98
CA VAL A 69 12.20 3.90 1.53
C VAL A 69 13.31 4.65 0.78
N LYS A 70 13.62 5.89 1.18
CA LYS A 70 14.73 6.68 0.61
C LYS A 70 16.07 5.98 0.81
N TRP A 71 16.36 5.58 2.04
CA TRP A 71 17.61 4.91 2.36
C TRP A 71 17.79 3.61 1.56
N MET A 72 16.72 2.80 1.42
CA MET A 72 16.76 1.57 0.62
C MET A 72 17.00 1.86 -0.86
N HIS A 73 16.37 2.91 -1.40
CA HIS A 73 16.59 3.33 -2.78
C HIS A 73 18.07 3.64 -3.04
N ASP A 74 18.69 4.40 -2.15
CA ASP A 74 20.08 4.87 -2.30
C ASP A 74 21.10 3.74 -2.07
N ASN A 75 20.82 2.83 -1.14
CA ASN A 75 21.78 1.83 -0.69
C ASN A 75 21.51 0.40 -1.21
N ARG A 76 20.32 0.13 -1.76
CA ARG A 76 19.87 -1.20 -2.15
C ARG A 76 19.21 -1.24 -3.54
N THR A 77 19.82 -0.61 -4.52
CA THR A 77 19.27 -0.45 -5.89
C THR A 77 18.83 -1.75 -6.56
N LYS A 78 19.47 -2.90 -6.25
CA LYS A 78 19.08 -4.21 -6.81
C LYS A 78 17.82 -4.81 -6.16
N VAL A 79 17.48 -4.38 -4.94
CA VAL A 79 16.35 -4.91 -4.15
C VAL A 79 15.12 -4.02 -4.30
N ALA A 80 15.32 -2.77 -4.67
CA ALA A 80 14.33 -1.70 -4.55
C ALA A 80 13.44 -1.48 -5.81
N ASN A 81 13.32 -2.42 -6.73
CA ASN A 81 12.75 -2.16 -8.06
C ASN A 81 11.40 -2.87 -8.28
N THR A 82 10.39 -2.52 -7.48
CA THR A 82 9.05 -3.10 -7.66
C THR A 82 7.98 -2.02 -7.79
N THR A 83 7.00 -2.25 -8.67
CA THR A 83 5.74 -1.48 -8.72
C THR A 83 4.91 -1.72 -7.45
N ALA A 84 5.23 -2.79 -6.70
CA ALA A 84 4.52 -3.17 -5.49
C ALA A 84 4.65 -2.11 -4.38
N ALA A 85 5.81 -1.48 -4.22
CA ALA A 85 6.00 -0.42 -3.22
C ALA A 85 5.01 0.75 -3.41
N MET A 86 4.79 1.19 -4.66
CA MET A 86 3.79 2.24 -4.93
C MET A 86 2.37 1.76 -4.64
N ASN A 87 2.04 0.52 -5.02
CA ASN A 87 0.72 -0.05 -4.75
C ASN A 87 0.47 -0.18 -3.25
N SER A 88 1.46 -0.67 -2.48
CA SER A 88 1.38 -0.82 -1.01
C SER A 88 1.24 0.54 -0.30
N ALA A 89 2.04 1.54 -0.71
CA ALA A 89 1.91 2.91 -0.18
C ALA A 89 0.53 3.51 -0.47
N ALA A 90 0.01 3.30 -1.69
CA ALA A 90 -1.30 3.80 -2.10
C ALA A 90 -2.44 3.07 -1.36
N GLU A 91 -2.31 1.76 -1.16
CA GLU A 91 -3.25 0.92 -0.41
C GLU A 91 -3.38 1.35 1.05
N SER A 92 -2.25 1.75 1.68
CA SER A 92 -2.21 2.20 3.07
C SER A 92 -2.39 3.73 3.24
N GLY A 93 -2.56 4.50 2.14
CA GLY A 93 -2.82 5.93 2.20
C GLY A 93 -1.60 6.82 2.45
N HIS A 94 -0.39 6.32 2.27
CA HIS A 94 0.84 7.07 2.52
C HIS A 94 1.21 7.96 1.34
N LEU A 95 0.52 9.10 1.22
CA LEU A 95 0.65 10.04 0.10
C LEU A 95 2.07 10.58 -0.08
N ASP A 96 2.81 10.80 0.98
CA ASP A 96 4.19 11.27 0.94
C ASP A 96 5.15 10.25 0.30
N VAL A 97 4.98 8.97 0.67
CA VAL A 97 5.71 7.84 0.04
C VAL A 97 5.32 7.71 -1.43
N VAL A 98 4.01 7.79 -1.76
CA VAL A 98 3.52 7.76 -3.16
C VAL A 98 4.14 8.88 -3.98
N LYS A 99 4.18 10.13 -3.46
CA LYS A 99 4.80 11.28 -4.12
C LYS A 99 6.27 11.07 -4.37
N TRP A 100 6.98 10.57 -3.37
CA TRP A 100 8.41 10.33 -3.48
C TRP A 100 8.72 9.22 -4.51
N LEU A 101 7.98 8.11 -4.46
CA LEU A 101 8.14 7.00 -5.42
C LEU A 101 7.84 7.46 -6.85
N HIS A 102 6.82 8.30 -7.06
CA HIS A 102 6.53 8.87 -8.37
C HIS A 102 7.70 9.69 -8.92
N GLY A 103 8.33 10.52 -8.09
CA GLY A 103 9.46 11.37 -8.51
C GLY A 103 10.75 10.59 -8.81
N ASN A 104 10.91 9.40 -8.23
CA ASN A 104 12.12 8.59 -8.33
C ASN A 104 11.97 7.32 -9.17
N ARG A 105 10.75 7.01 -9.63
CA ARG A 105 10.42 5.80 -10.41
C ARG A 105 9.36 6.11 -11.46
N THR A 106 9.51 5.51 -12.63
CA THR A 106 8.58 5.72 -13.76
C THR A 106 7.48 4.67 -13.86
N GLU A 107 7.66 3.53 -13.20
CA GLU A 107 6.72 2.41 -13.31
C GLU A 107 5.51 2.65 -12.42
N GLY A 108 4.34 2.55 -13.00
CA GLY A 108 3.06 2.65 -12.30
C GLY A 108 2.08 1.61 -12.83
N THR A 109 1.04 1.37 -12.07
CA THR A 109 -0.04 0.48 -12.45
C THR A 109 -1.38 1.07 -12.06
N THR A 110 -2.46 0.63 -12.72
CA THR A 110 -3.83 0.94 -12.30
C THR A 110 -4.14 0.44 -10.87
N SER A 111 -3.32 -0.53 -10.37
CA SER A 111 -3.49 -1.08 -9.02
C SER A 111 -3.30 -0.05 -7.92
N ALA A 112 -2.37 0.90 -8.07
CA ALA A 112 -2.17 1.95 -7.06
C ALA A 112 -3.46 2.75 -6.81
N MET A 113 -4.14 3.18 -7.88
CA MET A 113 -5.40 3.93 -7.76
C MET A 113 -6.56 3.05 -7.30
N ASN A 114 -6.65 1.80 -7.80
CA ASN A 114 -7.68 0.85 -7.37
C ASN A 114 -7.56 0.52 -5.87
N ASN A 115 -6.34 0.26 -5.38
CA ASN A 115 -6.09 -0.08 -3.98
C ASN A 115 -6.35 1.12 -3.06
N ALA A 116 -5.91 2.33 -3.46
CA ALA A 116 -6.22 3.56 -2.72
C ALA A 116 -7.74 3.80 -2.64
N ALA A 117 -8.46 3.56 -3.73
CA ALA A 117 -9.91 3.70 -3.75
C ALA A 117 -10.60 2.64 -2.87
N ALA A 118 -10.14 1.39 -2.91
CA ALA A 118 -10.64 0.29 -2.09
C ALA A 118 -10.57 0.57 -0.59
N ASN A 119 -9.55 1.32 -0.16
CA ASN A 119 -9.33 1.67 1.25
C ASN A 119 -9.75 3.12 1.61
N GLY A 120 -10.41 3.83 0.68
CA GLY A 120 -10.98 5.15 0.94
C GLY A 120 -9.97 6.31 0.99
N HIS A 121 -8.73 6.13 0.51
CA HIS A 121 -7.67 7.14 0.51
C HIS A 121 -7.87 8.15 -0.62
N LEU A 122 -8.84 9.03 -0.45
CA LEU A 122 -9.29 9.98 -1.49
C LEU A 122 -8.21 10.99 -1.88
N ASP A 123 -7.36 11.39 -0.95
CA ASP A 123 -6.23 12.29 -1.19
C ASP A 123 -5.18 11.65 -2.11
N VAL A 124 -4.87 10.36 -1.90
CA VAL A 124 -3.98 9.58 -2.77
C VAL A 124 -4.60 9.45 -4.17
N VAL A 125 -5.89 9.08 -4.27
CA VAL A 125 -6.58 8.95 -5.56
C VAL A 125 -6.60 10.28 -6.32
N LYS A 126 -6.94 11.40 -5.67
CA LYS A 126 -6.91 12.74 -6.27
C LYS A 126 -5.52 13.10 -6.76
N TRP A 127 -4.50 12.79 -5.98
CA TRP A 127 -3.13 13.08 -6.38
C TRP A 127 -2.69 12.21 -7.59
N LEU A 128 -2.97 10.91 -7.56
CA LEU A 128 -2.67 10.00 -8.67
C LEU A 128 -3.39 10.41 -9.96
N GLN A 129 -4.67 10.83 -9.87
CA GLN A 129 -5.44 11.34 -11.00
C GLN A 129 -4.76 12.49 -11.74
N VAL A 130 -4.10 13.40 -11.01
CA VAL A 130 -3.47 14.59 -11.60
C VAL A 130 -2.06 14.29 -12.12
N ASN A 131 -1.34 13.40 -11.46
CA ASN A 131 0.10 13.21 -11.68
C ASN A 131 0.45 11.95 -12.46
N ARG A 132 -0.51 11.04 -12.70
CA ARG A 132 -0.28 9.78 -13.41
C ARG A 132 -1.32 9.53 -14.51
N SER A 133 -0.89 8.85 -15.56
CA SER A 133 -1.72 8.55 -16.74
C SER A 133 -2.35 7.16 -16.75
N GLU A 134 -1.92 6.25 -15.85
CA GLU A 134 -2.40 4.87 -15.81
C GLU A 134 -3.88 4.76 -15.46
N GLY A 135 -4.37 5.69 -14.65
CA GLY A 135 -5.76 5.74 -14.21
C GLY A 135 -6.16 4.62 -13.26
N CYS A 136 -7.43 4.26 -13.28
CA CYS A 136 -8.01 3.13 -12.56
C CYS A 136 -8.82 2.23 -13.50
N THR A 137 -9.47 1.22 -12.94
CA THR A 137 -10.46 0.38 -13.63
C THR A 137 -11.80 0.48 -12.89
N THR A 138 -12.84 -0.20 -13.38
CA THR A 138 -14.14 -0.33 -12.65
C THR A 138 -13.94 -0.83 -11.22
N ARG A 139 -12.89 -1.61 -10.96
CA ARG A 139 -12.55 -2.11 -9.62
C ARG A 139 -12.36 -1.00 -8.58
N ALA A 140 -11.91 0.20 -8.99
CA ALA A 140 -11.78 1.32 -8.04
C ALA A 140 -13.13 1.66 -7.40
N MET A 141 -14.19 1.71 -8.21
CA MET A 141 -15.53 2.02 -7.72
C MET A 141 -16.20 0.82 -7.06
N ASP A 142 -16.02 -0.38 -7.62
CA ASP A 142 -16.58 -1.62 -7.06
C ASP A 142 -16.04 -1.88 -5.66
N LEU A 143 -14.72 -1.80 -5.47
CA LEU A 143 -14.07 -2.00 -4.18
C LEU A 143 -14.35 -0.85 -3.20
N ALA A 144 -14.35 0.41 -3.66
CA ALA A 144 -14.71 1.55 -2.83
C ALA A 144 -16.15 1.44 -2.30
N ALA A 145 -17.06 0.93 -3.12
CA ALA A 145 -18.44 0.69 -2.72
C ALA A 145 -18.54 -0.44 -1.70
N GLY A 146 -17.87 -1.57 -1.93
CA GLY A 146 -17.78 -2.68 -0.98
C GLY A 146 -17.14 -2.29 0.35
N GLY A 147 -16.15 -1.40 0.33
CA GLY A 147 -15.52 -0.83 1.54
C GLY A 147 -16.35 0.27 2.25
N GLY A 148 -17.49 0.68 1.69
CA GLY A 148 -18.35 1.71 2.30
C GLY A 148 -17.82 3.15 2.16
N HIS A 149 -16.90 3.40 1.24
CA HIS A 149 -16.23 4.69 1.09
C HIS A 149 -17.08 5.66 0.26
N LEU A 150 -18.19 6.16 0.83
CA LEU A 150 -19.19 6.97 0.14
C LEU A 150 -18.59 8.20 -0.57
N GLU A 151 -17.66 8.91 0.06
CA GLU A 151 -17.03 10.10 -0.55
C GLU A 151 -16.19 9.72 -1.79
N MET A 152 -15.54 8.57 -1.76
CA MET A 152 -14.84 8.01 -2.92
C MET A 152 -15.82 7.66 -4.04
N VAL A 153 -16.90 6.96 -3.69
CA VAL A 153 -17.96 6.55 -4.63
C VAL A 153 -18.65 7.76 -5.26
N ARG A 154 -18.77 8.87 -4.54
CA ARG A 154 -19.30 10.16 -5.09
C ARG A 154 -18.30 10.85 -6.01
N TRP A 155 -17.02 10.80 -5.65
CA TRP A 155 -15.98 11.52 -6.40
C TRP A 155 -15.65 10.84 -7.74
N LEU A 156 -15.56 9.51 -7.77
CA LEU A 156 -15.14 8.75 -8.95
C LEU A 156 -15.97 9.05 -10.21
N PRO A 157 -17.33 9.02 -10.21
CA PRO A 157 -18.12 9.24 -11.42
C PRO A 157 -17.97 10.65 -12.00
N SER A 158 -17.64 11.63 -11.16
CA SER A 158 -17.45 13.02 -11.60
C SER A 158 -16.08 13.29 -12.21
N ASN A 159 -15.11 12.39 -11.99
CA ASN A 159 -13.71 12.61 -12.35
C ASN A 159 -13.14 11.49 -13.23
N ARG A 160 -13.84 10.35 -13.35
CA ARG A 160 -13.41 9.15 -14.10
C ARG A 160 -14.58 8.63 -14.94
N ALA A 161 -14.24 8.03 -16.08
CA ALA A 161 -15.22 7.51 -17.02
C ALA A 161 -15.41 5.98 -16.97
N GLU A 162 -14.61 5.28 -16.14
CA GLU A 162 -14.59 3.81 -16.10
C GLU A 162 -15.87 3.20 -15.55
N GLY A 163 -16.62 3.96 -14.73
CA GLY A 163 -17.85 3.49 -14.11
C GLY A 163 -17.64 2.43 -13.04
N CYS A 164 -18.67 1.60 -12.85
CA CYS A 164 -18.65 0.44 -11.94
C CYS A 164 -19.35 -0.76 -12.59
N THR A 165 -19.20 -1.93 -11.98
CA THR A 165 -19.98 -3.13 -12.33
C THR A 165 -21.12 -3.34 -11.34
N THR A 166 -21.86 -4.45 -11.48
CA THR A 166 -22.86 -4.87 -10.49
C THR A 166 -22.24 -5.14 -9.11
N GLU A 167 -20.94 -5.52 -9.09
CA GLU A 167 -20.20 -5.79 -7.86
C GLU A 167 -20.20 -4.60 -6.89
N ALA A 168 -20.28 -3.35 -7.39
CA ALA A 168 -20.35 -2.17 -6.53
C ALA A 168 -21.58 -2.20 -5.59
N VAL A 169 -22.76 -2.54 -6.14
CA VAL A 169 -23.97 -2.60 -5.32
C VAL A 169 -24.02 -3.87 -4.49
N ASP A 170 -23.64 -5.00 -5.08
CA ASP A 170 -23.64 -6.29 -4.39
C ASP A 170 -22.66 -6.27 -3.20
N GLY A 171 -21.45 -5.73 -3.38
CA GLY A 171 -20.46 -5.55 -2.33
C GLY A 171 -20.95 -4.61 -1.23
N ALA A 172 -21.46 -3.44 -1.60
CA ALA A 172 -21.99 -2.49 -0.63
C ALA A 172 -23.18 -3.07 0.17
N ALA A 173 -24.05 -3.85 -0.47
CA ALA A 173 -25.19 -4.51 0.18
C ALA A 173 -24.73 -5.63 1.13
N SER A 174 -23.77 -6.46 0.70
CA SER A 174 -23.18 -7.54 1.50
C SER A 174 -22.56 -7.01 2.80
N GLU A 175 -21.81 -5.92 2.69
CA GLU A 175 -21.12 -5.27 3.82
C GLU A 175 -22.01 -4.26 4.58
N ARG A 176 -23.30 -4.13 4.20
CA ARG A 176 -24.31 -3.29 4.84
C ARG A 176 -24.06 -1.78 4.75
N HIS A 177 -23.41 -1.32 3.70
CA HIS A 177 -23.18 0.10 3.43
C HIS A 177 -24.40 0.75 2.77
N LEU A 178 -25.47 0.97 3.55
CA LEU A 178 -26.77 1.43 3.06
C LEU A 178 -26.73 2.80 2.35
N ASP A 179 -25.89 3.69 2.79
CA ASP A 179 -25.69 5.03 2.21
C ASP A 179 -25.06 4.93 0.80
N VAL A 180 -24.09 4.04 0.63
CA VAL A 180 -23.50 3.72 -0.68
C VAL A 180 -24.53 3.08 -1.60
N VAL A 181 -25.29 2.08 -1.10
CA VAL A 181 -26.37 1.44 -1.88
C VAL A 181 -27.39 2.46 -2.35
N LYS A 182 -27.85 3.36 -1.46
CA LYS A 182 -28.79 4.44 -1.83
C LYS A 182 -28.21 5.38 -2.87
N PHE A 183 -26.95 5.76 -2.74
CA PHE A 183 -26.30 6.63 -3.71
C PHE A 183 -26.20 5.96 -5.08
N LEU A 184 -25.75 4.71 -5.13
CA LEU A 184 -25.62 3.94 -6.38
C LEU A 184 -27.00 3.73 -7.03
N TYR A 185 -28.02 3.41 -6.24
CA TYR A 185 -29.40 3.23 -6.74
C TYR A 185 -29.93 4.46 -7.48
N VAL A 186 -29.64 5.66 -6.98
CA VAL A 186 -30.13 6.91 -7.58
C VAL A 186 -29.30 7.34 -8.79
N ASN A 187 -27.98 7.02 -8.80
CA ASN A 187 -27.03 7.59 -9.75
C ASN A 187 -26.51 6.62 -10.81
N ARG A 188 -26.87 5.32 -10.74
CA ARG A 188 -26.49 4.34 -11.77
C ARG A 188 -27.45 4.36 -12.95
N THR A 189 -26.86 4.27 -14.12
CA THR A 189 -27.59 4.07 -15.39
C THR A 189 -27.53 2.61 -15.88
N GLU A 190 -26.62 1.78 -15.31
CA GLU A 190 -26.48 0.36 -15.65
C GLU A 190 -27.53 -0.47 -14.89
N GLY A 191 -28.09 -1.46 -15.58
CA GLY A 191 -29.14 -2.34 -15.02
C GLY A 191 -28.65 -3.21 -13.85
N TRP A 192 -29.59 -3.64 -13.02
CA TRP A 192 -29.37 -4.64 -11.96
C TRP A 192 -29.21 -6.02 -12.58
N THR A 193 -28.30 -6.86 -12.06
CA THR A 193 -28.39 -8.30 -12.27
C THR A 193 -29.54 -8.82 -11.40
N THR A 194 -30.50 -9.48 -12.00
CA THR A 194 -31.57 -10.22 -11.29
C THR A 194 -31.07 -11.56 -10.80
#